data_df5a736aac933f90210bd0489f8eae9f
#
_entry.id   df5a736aac933f90210bd0489f8eae9f
#
_cell.length_a   1.000
_cell.length_b   1.000
_cell.length_c   1.000
_cell.angle_alpha   90.00
_cell.angle_beta   90.00
_cell.angle_gamma   90.00
#
_symmetry.space_group_name_H-M   'P 1'
#
loop_
_entity.id
_entity.type
_entity.pdbx_description
1 polymer ?
#
loop_
_entity_poly.entity_id
_entity_poly.type
_entity_poly.pdbx_seq_one_letter_code
_entity_poly.pdbx_strand_id
1 'polypeptide(L)'
;MSSELETALSIITTAYLRSEDILTSVEENLEYLNPPVKTVFADFVSRIRLIDPDLEAALEELKGKIENDVFMEWVDALKSCLYDRSLKTTLTPIVVKLSDMRIVNAELEYLVFEPRKEFITMVVLAVGNIPLLYFLNQSWYDTLMHTIPGQIMLAVTGAIIFVSTACVIKLTKPIEYRT
;
A
#
# COMPACT_ATOMS: atom_id res chain seq x y z
N MET A 1 6.73 -4.40 -3.15
CA MET A 1 7.93 -4.11 -2.36
C MET A 1 7.69 -4.25 -0.86
N SER A 2 6.67 -3.61 -0.28
CA SER A 2 6.37 -3.74 1.17
C SER A 2 6.08 -5.18 1.62
N SER A 3 5.39 -5.98 0.79
CA SER A 3 5.08 -7.39 1.09
C SER A 3 6.32 -8.29 1.14
N GLU A 4 7.26 -8.10 0.21
CA GLU A 4 8.51 -8.83 0.17
C GLU A 4 9.41 -8.42 1.34
N LEU A 5 9.40 -7.14 1.71
CA LEU A 5 10.15 -6.64 2.86
C LEU A 5 9.61 -7.24 4.17
N GLU A 6 8.29 -7.23 4.37
CA GLU A 6 7.65 -7.86 5.54
C GLU A 6 8.05 -9.33 5.68
N THR A 7 7.96 -10.08 4.58
CA THR A 7 8.33 -11.50 4.56
C THR A 7 9.81 -11.69 4.91
N ALA A 8 10.69 -10.88 4.31
CA ALA A 8 12.12 -10.94 4.56
C ALA A 8 12.46 -10.64 6.02
N LEU A 9 11.92 -9.54 6.58
CA LEU A 9 12.16 -9.17 7.97
C LEU A 9 11.63 -10.22 8.94
N SER A 10 10.46 -10.82 8.67
CA SER A 10 9.88 -11.88 9.49
C SER A 10 10.76 -13.14 9.51
N ILE A 11 11.23 -13.59 8.34
CA ILE A 11 12.08 -14.77 8.21
C ILE A 11 13.42 -14.53 8.90
N ILE A 12 14.08 -13.40 8.59
CA ILE A 12 15.40 -13.07 9.15
C ILE A 12 15.32 -12.87 10.66
N THR A 13 14.30 -12.16 11.17
CA THR A 13 14.10 -11.96 12.61
C THR A 13 13.89 -13.29 13.32
N THR A 14 13.06 -14.19 12.78
CA THR A 14 12.84 -15.51 13.38
C THR A 14 14.13 -16.33 13.42
N ALA A 15 14.93 -16.30 12.36
CA ALA A 15 16.22 -16.96 12.32
C ALA A 15 17.20 -16.36 13.33
N TYR A 16 17.26 -15.01 13.41
CA TYR A 16 18.12 -14.29 14.34
C TYR A 16 17.77 -14.55 15.82
N LEU A 17 16.49 -14.62 16.17
CA LEU A 17 16.07 -14.96 17.54
C LEU A 17 16.57 -16.33 18.00
N ARG A 18 16.79 -17.24 17.05
CA ARG A 18 17.30 -18.59 17.30
C ARG A 18 18.81 -18.66 17.31
N SER A 19 19.48 -18.06 16.32
CA SER A 19 20.93 -18.17 16.10
C SER A 19 21.76 -17.11 16.85
N GLU A 20 21.15 -15.97 17.14
CA GLU A 20 21.81 -14.76 17.67
C GLU A 20 22.95 -14.23 16.78
N ASP A 21 22.97 -14.64 15.51
CA ASP A 21 23.92 -14.22 14.49
C ASP A 21 23.17 -13.73 13.24
N ILE A 22 23.24 -12.42 13.00
CA ILE A 22 22.51 -11.79 11.89
C ILE A 22 23.05 -12.23 10.53
N LEU A 23 24.37 -12.38 10.38
CA LEU A 23 24.98 -12.79 9.13
C LEU A 23 24.51 -14.19 8.72
N THR A 24 24.64 -15.16 9.62
CA THR A 24 24.14 -16.52 9.41
C THR A 24 22.65 -16.54 9.16
N SER A 25 21.86 -15.73 9.88
CA SER A 25 20.42 -15.65 9.71
C SER A 25 20.01 -15.14 8.31
N VAL A 26 20.77 -14.20 7.76
CA VAL A 26 20.52 -13.70 6.40
C VAL A 26 20.98 -14.73 5.37
N GLU A 27 22.21 -15.27 5.48
CA GLU A 27 22.78 -16.24 4.53
C GLU A 27 21.90 -17.47 4.35
N GLU A 28 21.47 -18.11 5.43
CA GLU A 28 20.65 -19.31 5.38
C GLU A 28 19.28 -19.08 4.75
N ASN A 29 18.79 -17.84 4.79
CA ASN A 29 17.45 -17.51 4.33
C ASN A 29 17.41 -16.72 3.02
N LEU A 30 18.55 -16.40 2.40
CA LEU A 30 18.60 -15.66 1.14
C LEU A 30 17.81 -16.29 0.01
N GLU A 31 17.73 -17.62 -0.05
CA GLU A 31 17.00 -18.33 -1.10
C GLU A 31 15.49 -18.13 -1.01
N TYR A 32 14.97 -17.86 0.18
CA TYR A 32 13.55 -17.64 0.44
C TYR A 32 13.10 -16.19 0.21
N LEU A 33 14.05 -15.28 -0.06
CA LEU A 33 13.77 -13.87 -0.32
C LEU A 33 13.49 -13.64 -1.81
N ASN A 34 12.60 -12.70 -2.09
CA ASN A 34 12.26 -12.27 -3.43
C ASN A 34 12.96 -10.95 -3.82
N PRO A 35 13.29 -10.74 -5.11
CA PRO A 35 13.73 -9.43 -5.59
C PRO A 35 12.64 -8.35 -5.36
N PRO A 36 12.98 -7.08 -5.06
CA PRO A 36 14.34 -6.54 -4.99
C PRO A 36 15.03 -6.72 -3.63
N VAL A 37 14.30 -7.12 -2.58
CA VAL A 37 14.80 -7.25 -1.21
C VAL A 37 15.95 -8.27 -1.13
N LYS A 38 15.85 -9.38 -1.87
CA LYS A 38 16.92 -10.40 -1.97
C LYS A 38 18.26 -9.80 -2.37
N THR A 39 18.26 -8.91 -3.36
CA THR A 39 19.51 -8.29 -3.86
C THR A 39 20.17 -7.44 -2.76
N VAL A 40 19.37 -6.67 -2.03
CA VAL A 40 19.86 -5.81 -0.95
C VAL A 40 20.53 -6.63 0.17
N PHE A 41 19.89 -7.75 0.58
CA PHE A 41 20.47 -8.62 1.61
C PHE A 41 21.64 -9.46 1.09
N ALA A 42 21.66 -9.83 -0.19
CA ALA A 42 22.81 -10.48 -0.79
C ALA A 42 24.05 -9.56 -0.84
N ASP A 43 23.85 -8.28 -1.16
CA ASP A 43 24.91 -7.26 -1.13
C ASP A 43 25.46 -7.09 0.29
N PHE A 44 24.59 -7.06 1.30
CA PHE A 44 24.98 -7.00 2.71
C PHE A 44 25.87 -8.17 3.11
N VAL A 45 25.48 -9.40 2.79
CA VAL A 45 26.29 -10.60 3.06
C VAL A 45 27.63 -10.55 2.33
N SER A 46 27.60 -10.21 1.05
CA SER A 46 28.79 -10.13 0.21
C SER A 46 29.78 -9.10 0.72
N ARG A 47 29.29 -7.95 1.21
CA ARG A 47 30.13 -6.91 1.81
C ARG A 47 30.88 -7.43 3.01
N ILE A 48 30.20 -8.08 3.96
CA ILE A 48 30.82 -8.58 5.19
C ILE A 48 31.83 -9.69 4.90
N ARG A 49 31.52 -10.56 3.92
CA ARG A 49 32.37 -11.71 3.58
C ARG A 49 33.59 -11.34 2.75
N LEU A 50 33.47 -10.36 1.83
CA LEU A 50 34.46 -10.11 0.78
C LEU A 50 35.19 -8.78 0.93
N ILE A 51 34.60 -7.78 1.62
CA ILE A 51 35.12 -6.42 1.64
C ILE A 51 35.59 -6.02 3.05
N ASP A 52 34.66 -5.98 4.00
CA ASP A 52 34.90 -5.51 5.35
C ASP A 52 34.00 -6.24 6.35
N PRO A 53 34.57 -6.96 7.33
CA PRO A 53 33.80 -7.70 8.34
C PRO A 53 33.15 -6.80 9.41
N ASP A 54 33.21 -5.48 9.27
CA ASP A 54 32.52 -4.54 10.17
C ASP A 54 31.00 -4.62 10.00
N LEU A 55 30.36 -5.35 10.92
CA LEU A 55 28.92 -5.58 10.91
C LEU A 55 28.12 -4.30 11.19
N GLU A 56 28.64 -3.39 12.02
CA GLU A 56 27.95 -2.14 12.33
C GLU A 56 27.94 -1.21 11.10
N ALA A 57 29.06 -1.08 10.42
CA ALA A 57 29.15 -0.30 9.18
C ALA A 57 28.31 -0.91 8.06
N ALA A 58 28.25 -2.24 7.96
CA ALA A 58 27.42 -2.93 6.99
C ALA A 58 25.92 -2.74 7.24
N LEU A 59 25.48 -2.74 8.51
CA LEU A 59 24.08 -2.45 8.88
C LEU A 59 23.71 -1.00 8.60
N GLU A 60 24.61 -0.05 8.82
CA GLU A 60 24.34 1.36 8.49
C GLU A 60 24.19 1.58 6.99
N GLU A 61 25.00 0.91 6.17
CA GLU A 61 24.82 0.96 4.72
C GLU A 61 23.51 0.28 4.28
N LEU A 62 23.19 -0.87 4.89
CA LEU A 62 21.95 -1.59 4.64
C LEU A 62 20.72 -0.70 4.90
N LYS A 63 20.76 0.10 5.98
CA LYS A 63 19.72 1.06 6.36
C LYS A 63 19.42 2.05 5.23
N GLY A 64 20.43 2.52 4.52
CA GLY A 64 20.30 3.47 3.40
C GLY A 64 19.80 2.87 2.09
N LYS A 65 19.69 1.54 1.96
CA LYS A 65 19.27 0.87 0.71
C LYS A 65 17.75 0.82 0.49
N ILE A 66 16.97 0.91 1.56
CA ILE A 66 15.51 0.82 1.50
C ILE A 66 14.91 2.01 2.25
N GLU A 67 14.17 2.85 1.52
CA GLU A 67 13.45 4.00 2.09
C GLU A 67 12.14 3.51 2.75
N ASN A 68 12.25 2.99 3.98
CA ASN A 68 11.10 2.56 4.77
C ASN A 68 11.39 2.76 6.25
N ASP A 69 10.53 3.51 6.95
CA ASP A 69 10.73 3.88 8.36
C ASP A 69 10.81 2.66 9.29
N VAL A 70 9.99 1.64 9.05
CA VAL A 70 9.99 0.41 9.85
C VAL A 70 11.25 -0.42 9.61
N PHE A 71 11.74 -0.43 8.37
CA PHE A 71 13.00 -1.07 8.04
C PHE A 71 14.18 -0.38 8.73
N MET A 72 14.20 0.95 8.71
CA MET A 72 15.23 1.72 9.41
C MET A 72 15.20 1.47 10.92
N GLU A 73 14.00 1.44 11.53
CA GLU A 73 13.80 1.11 12.95
C GLU A 73 14.29 -0.33 13.27
N TRP A 74 14.03 -1.28 12.37
CA TRP A 74 14.49 -2.66 12.52
C TRP A 74 16.01 -2.79 12.46
N VAL A 75 16.68 -2.07 11.54
CA VAL A 75 18.14 -2.06 11.46
C VAL A 75 18.75 -1.42 12.71
N ASP A 76 18.19 -0.32 13.23
CA ASP A 76 18.64 0.32 14.47
C ASP A 76 18.47 -0.60 15.69
N ALA A 77 17.38 -1.35 15.75
CA ALA A 77 17.18 -2.37 16.78
C ALA A 77 18.22 -3.51 16.67
N LEU A 78 18.55 -3.97 15.46
CA LEU A 78 19.61 -4.94 15.24
C LEU A 78 20.96 -4.42 15.69
N LYS A 79 21.32 -3.17 15.37
CA LYS A 79 22.55 -2.53 15.85
C LYS A 79 22.60 -2.51 17.39
N SER A 80 21.46 -2.19 18.02
CA SER A 80 21.37 -2.23 19.50
C SER A 80 21.58 -3.64 20.05
N CYS A 81 21.11 -4.66 19.36
CA CYS A 81 21.32 -6.06 19.75
C CYS A 81 22.80 -6.51 19.66
N LEU A 82 23.65 -5.82 18.87
CA LEU A 82 25.10 -6.11 18.87
C LEU A 82 25.76 -5.79 20.22
N TYR A 83 25.24 -4.77 20.91
CA TYR A 83 25.72 -4.34 22.21
C TYR A 83 25.01 -5.03 23.38
N ASP A 84 23.70 -5.26 23.24
CA ASP A 84 22.88 -5.93 24.26
C ASP A 84 21.93 -6.94 23.63
N ARG A 85 22.27 -8.21 23.71
CA ARG A 85 21.49 -9.32 23.17
C ARG A 85 20.10 -9.48 23.81
N SER A 86 19.88 -8.91 24.99
CA SER A 86 18.56 -8.95 25.65
C SER A 86 17.49 -8.19 24.83
N LEU A 87 17.93 -7.22 24.01
CA LEU A 87 17.05 -6.41 23.17
C LEU A 87 16.49 -7.15 21.94
N LYS A 88 16.93 -8.38 21.66
CA LYS A 88 16.44 -9.16 20.50
C LYS A 88 14.91 -9.31 20.45
N THR A 89 14.25 -9.30 21.60
CA THR A 89 12.79 -9.39 21.71
C THR A 89 12.08 -8.16 21.17
N THR A 90 12.76 -7.02 21.04
CA THR A 90 12.19 -5.79 20.47
C THR A 90 12.02 -5.85 18.96
N LEU A 91 12.68 -6.77 18.28
CA LEU A 91 12.59 -6.95 16.83
C LEU A 91 11.20 -7.46 16.39
N THR A 92 10.61 -8.36 17.19
CA THR A 92 9.29 -8.96 16.85
C THR A 92 8.18 -7.91 16.72
N PRO A 93 7.95 -7.00 17.67
CA PRO A 93 6.93 -5.96 17.53
C PRO A 93 7.19 -5.00 16.37
N ILE A 94 8.46 -4.75 15.98
CA ILE A 94 8.77 -3.92 14.82
C ILE A 94 8.31 -4.60 13.52
N VAL A 95 8.53 -5.91 13.39
CA VAL A 95 8.06 -6.67 12.22
C VAL A 95 6.53 -6.73 12.17
N VAL A 96 5.87 -6.91 13.33
CA VAL A 96 4.39 -6.90 13.42
C VAL A 96 3.84 -5.54 12.98
N LYS A 97 4.49 -4.43 13.38
CA LYS A 97 4.11 -3.08 12.95
C LYS A 97 4.07 -2.93 11.43
N LEU A 98 5.00 -3.56 10.70
CA LEU A 98 5.01 -3.54 9.23
C LEU A 98 3.79 -4.29 8.65
N SER A 99 3.42 -5.41 9.25
CA SER A 99 2.22 -6.17 8.88
C SER A 99 0.95 -5.38 9.15
N ASP A 100 0.83 -4.75 10.31
CA ASP A 100 -0.34 -3.95 10.69
C ASP A 100 -0.52 -2.74 9.76
N MET A 101 0.56 -2.04 9.42
CA MET A 101 0.52 -0.92 8.47
C MET A 101 0.01 -1.36 7.09
N ARG A 102 0.38 -2.55 6.64
CA ARG A 102 -0.08 -3.10 5.37
C ARG A 102 -1.57 -3.42 5.39
N ILE A 103 -2.06 -4.03 6.48
CA ILE A 103 -3.48 -4.35 6.65
C ILE A 103 -4.31 -3.07 6.65
N VAL A 104 -3.90 -2.06 7.42
CA VAL A 104 -4.59 -0.77 7.48
C VAL A 104 -4.60 -0.06 6.12
N ASN A 105 -3.50 -0.07 5.39
CA ASN A 105 -3.45 0.52 4.05
C ASN A 105 -4.36 -0.20 3.05
N ALA A 106 -4.43 -1.53 3.09
CA ALA A 106 -5.32 -2.31 2.25
C ALA A 106 -6.80 -2.06 2.59
N GLU A 107 -7.12 -1.92 3.87
CA GLU A 107 -8.47 -1.62 4.34
C GLU A 107 -8.90 -0.19 3.95
N LEU A 108 -8.00 0.78 4.06
CA LEU A 108 -8.24 2.16 3.60
C LEU A 108 -8.47 2.22 2.08
N GLU A 109 -7.68 1.49 1.30
CA GLU A 109 -7.84 1.40 -0.15
C GLU A 109 -9.22 0.81 -0.52
N TYR A 110 -9.65 -0.25 0.16
CA TYR A 110 -10.97 -0.85 -0.02
C TYR A 110 -12.10 0.12 0.34
N LEU A 111 -12.02 0.80 1.49
CA LEU A 111 -13.02 1.76 1.95
C LEU A 111 -13.18 2.97 1.01
N VAL A 112 -12.14 3.34 0.27
CA VAL A 112 -12.20 4.45 -0.70
C VAL A 112 -12.64 3.97 -2.08
N PHE A 113 -12.24 2.77 -2.49
CA PHE A 113 -12.49 2.26 -3.84
C PHE A 113 -13.94 1.80 -4.03
N GLU A 114 -14.54 1.17 -3.02
CA GLU A 114 -15.89 0.60 -3.11
C GLU A 114 -16.98 1.67 -3.29
N PRO A 115 -17.04 2.76 -2.48
CA PRO A 115 -18.02 3.84 -2.68
C PRO A 115 -17.88 4.53 -4.04
N ARG A 116 -16.65 4.64 -4.54
CA ARG A 116 -16.40 5.23 -5.86
C ARG A 116 -17.01 4.38 -6.99
N LYS A 117 -16.85 3.07 -6.90
CA LYS A 117 -17.42 2.12 -7.87
C LYS A 117 -18.94 2.14 -7.84
N GLU A 118 -19.55 2.14 -6.66
CA GLU A 118 -21.00 2.24 -6.48
C GLU A 118 -21.55 3.54 -7.06
N PHE A 119 -20.89 4.68 -6.77
CA PHE A 119 -21.30 5.98 -7.30
C PHE A 119 -21.27 6.01 -8.82
N ILE A 120 -20.19 5.52 -9.45
CA ILE A 120 -20.09 5.44 -10.92
C ILE A 120 -21.21 4.56 -11.48
N THR A 121 -21.50 3.43 -10.85
CA THR A 121 -22.58 2.52 -11.29
C THR A 121 -23.93 3.21 -11.22
N MET A 122 -24.23 3.95 -10.15
CA MET A 122 -25.46 4.72 -10.00
C MET A 122 -25.59 5.82 -11.07
N VAL A 123 -24.50 6.54 -11.36
CA VAL A 123 -24.48 7.57 -12.41
C VAL A 123 -24.75 6.95 -13.77
N VAL A 124 -24.12 5.82 -14.10
CA VAL A 124 -24.31 5.10 -15.36
C VAL A 124 -25.77 4.63 -15.48
N LEU A 125 -26.37 4.10 -14.41
CA LEU A 125 -27.77 3.69 -14.40
C LEU A 125 -28.72 4.89 -14.57
N ALA A 126 -28.46 6.01 -13.90
CA ALA A 126 -29.26 7.22 -14.00
C ALA A 126 -29.24 7.79 -15.42
N VAL A 127 -28.07 7.92 -16.04
CA VAL A 127 -27.93 8.40 -17.43
C VAL A 127 -28.48 7.39 -18.42
N GLY A 128 -28.29 6.09 -18.20
CA GLY A 128 -28.79 5.00 -19.03
C GLY A 128 -30.32 4.86 -19.01
N ASN A 129 -30.99 5.41 -17.98
CA ASN A 129 -32.44 5.43 -17.91
C ASN A 129 -33.05 6.34 -18.99
N ILE A 130 -32.38 7.39 -19.43
CA ILE A 130 -32.86 8.31 -20.45
C ILE A 130 -33.11 7.60 -21.79
N PRO A 131 -32.15 6.88 -22.41
CA PRO A 131 -32.40 6.12 -23.62
C PRO A 131 -33.41 4.97 -23.42
N LEU A 132 -33.49 4.41 -22.22
CA LEU A 132 -34.46 3.37 -21.89
C LEU A 132 -35.90 3.90 -21.98
N LEU A 133 -36.15 5.13 -21.53
CA LEU A 133 -37.45 5.80 -21.66
C LEU A 133 -37.88 5.94 -23.13
N TYR A 134 -36.94 6.15 -24.03
CA TYR A 134 -37.25 6.20 -25.47
C TYR A 134 -37.86 4.89 -25.97
N PHE A 135 -37.34 3.74 -25.51
CA PHE A 135 -37.83 2.41 -25.91
C PHE A 135 -39.14 2.01 -25.20
N LEU A 136 -39.33 2.40 -23.94
CA LEU A 136 -40.49 2.00 -23.16
C LEU A 136 -41.69 2.92 -23.39
N ASN A 137 -41.47 4.24 -23.50
CA ASN A 137 -42.54 5.22 -23.63
C ASN A 137 -42.05 6.50 -24.30
N GLN A 138 -42.26 6.56 -25.62
CA GLN A 138 -41.84 7.66 -26.46
C GLN A 138 -42.50 9.00 -26.06
N SER A 139 -43.75 8.97 -25.60
CA SER A 139 -44.46 10.19 -25.17
C SER A 139 -43.83 10.83 -23.92
N TRP A 140 -43.32 10.02 -22.99
CA TRP A 140 -42.62 10.51 -21.80
C TRP A 140 -41.23 11.04 -22.16
N TYR A 141 -40.53 10.37 -23.07
CA TYR A 141 -39.23 10.84 -23.58
C TYR A 141 -39.39 12.20 -24.28
N ASP A 142 -40.41 12.36 -25.17
CA ASP A 142 -40.65 13.60 -25.84
C ASP A 142 -41.04 14.73 -24.89
N THR A 143 -41.81 14.44 -23.85
CA THR A 143 -42.11 15.41 -22.79
C THR A 143 -40.84 15.84 -22.03
N LEU A 144 -39.96 14.89 -21.71
CA LEU A 144 -38.74 15.18 -21.00
C LEU A 144 -37.75 16.00 -21.84
N MET A 145 -37.61 15.68 -23.12
CA MET A 145 -36.60 16.28 -24.00
C MET A 145 -37.05 17.56 -24.69
N HIS A 146 -38.36 17.69 -25.01
CA HIS A 146 -38.88 18.76 -25.85
C HIS A 146 -39.78 19.76 -25.12
N THR A 147 -40.05 19.59 -23.83
CA THR A 147 -40.78 20.58 -23.04
C THR A 147 -39.83 21.42 -22.15
N ILE A 148 -40.18 22.69 -21.94
CA ILE A 148 -39.41 23.61 -21.09
C ILE A 148 -39.20 23.04 -19.67
N PRO A 149 -40.25 22.53 -18.97
CA PRO A 149 -40.04 21.96 -17.63
C PRO A 149 -39.15 20.69 -17.62
N GLY A 150 -39.25 19.86 -18.68
CA GLY A 150 -38.39 18.66 -18.82
C GLY A 150 -36.93 19.01 -19.01
N GLN A 151 -36.64 20.00 -19.85
CA GLN A 151 -35.27 20.48 -20.05
C GLN A 151 -34.64 21.10 -18.80
N ILE A 152 -35.44 21.85 -18.02
CA ILE A 152 -35.00 22.42 -16.75
C ILE A 152 -34.63 21.29 -15.75
N MET A 153 -35.48 20.27 -15.62
CA MET A 153 -35.24 19.11 -14.77
C MET A 153 -33.97 18.37 -15.18
N LEU A 154 -33.75 18.13 -16.48
CA LEU A 154 -32.54 17.49 -17.00
C LEU A 154 -31.30 18.33 -16.73
N ALA A 155 -31.36 19.65 -16.91
CA ALA A 155 -30.25 20.56 -16.64
C ALA A 155 -29.86 20.55 -15.16
N VAL A 156 -30.83 20.61 -14.25
CA VAL A 156 -30.60 20.55 -12.79
C VAL A 156 -30.00 19.21 -12.40
N THR A 157 -30.57 18.10 -12.90
CA THR A 157 -30.05 16.75 -12.61
C THR A 157 -28.62 16.58 -13.14
N GLY A 158 -28.36 17.04 -14.36
CA GLY A 158 -27.01 17.03 -14.93
C GLY A 158 -26.00 17.85 -14.12
N ALA A 159 -26.41 19.05 -13.66
CA ALA A 159 -25.58 19.88 -12.80
C ALA A 159 -25.27 19.19 -11.45
N ILE A 160 -26.25 18.56 -10.82
CA ILE A 160 -26.07 17.81 -9.57
C ILE A 160 -25.10 16.64 -9.77
N ILE A 161 -25.28 15.84 -10.84
CA ILE A 161 -24.40 14.72 -11.16
C ILE A 161 -22.96 15.23 -11.41
N PHE A 162 -22.81 16.32 -12.14
CA PHE A 162 -21.50 16.90 -12.43
C PHE A 162 -20.77 17.36 -11.17
N VAL A 163 -21.47 18.12 -10.29
CA VAL A 163 -20.89 18.60 -9.01
C VAL A 163 -20.55 17.42 -8.10
N SER A 164 -21.46 16.43 -7.99
CA SER A 164 -21.22 15.24 -7.16
C SER A 164 -20.04 14.43 -7.67
N THR A 165 -19.91 14.26 -8.99
CA THR A 165 -18.78 13.55 -9.61
C THR A 165 -17.46 14.27 -9.35
N ALA A 166 -17.44 15.60 -9.50
CA ALA A 166 -16.25 16.40 -9.21
C ALA A 166 -15.85 16.32 -7.73
N CYS A 167 -16.84 16.31 -6.82
CA CYS A 167 -16.63 16.18 -5.38
C CYS A 167 -16.06 14.79 -5.03
N VAL A 168 -16.63 13.71 -5.57
CA VAL A 168 -16.17 12.33 -5.36
C VAL A 168 -14.73 12.17 -5.86
N ILE A 169 -14.42 12.66 -7.07
CA ILE A 169 -13.06 12.58 -7.62
C ILE A 169 -12.07 13.35 -6.74
N LYS A 170 -12.47 14.52 -6.20
CA LYS A 170 -11.60 15.32 -5.34
C LYS A 170 -11.37 14.67 -3.98
N LEU A 171 -12.39 14.05 -3.38
CA LEU A 171 -12.32 13.40 -2.08
C LEU A 171 -11.65 12.02 -2.13
N THR A 172 -11.73 11.33 -3.27
CA THR A 172 -11.13 10.00 -3.45
C THR A 172 -9.76 10.03 -4.12
N LYS A 173 -9.11 11.20 -4.21
CA LYS A 173 -7.69 11.23 -4.59
C LYS A 173 -6.90 10.48 -3.53
N PRO A 174 -6.13 9.45 -3.91
CA PRO A 174 -5.23 8.80 -2.95
C PRO A 174 -4.31 9.88 -2.39
N ILE A 175 -4.25 9.96 -1.07
CA ILE A 175 -3.21 10.72 -0.40
C ILE A 175 -1.94 9.91 -0.65
N GLU A 176 -1.16 10.29 -1.67
CA GLU A 176 0.19 9.82 -1.80
C GLU A 176 0.95 10.30 -0.55
N TYR A 177 0.98 9.45 0.47
CA TYR A 177 2.02 9.58 1.47
C TYR A 177 3.33 9.33 0.71
N ARG A 178 4.05 10.40 0.47
CA ARG A 178 5.40 10.40 -0.06
C ARG A 178 6.26 9.65 0.96
N THR A 179 6.41 8.34 0.72
CA THR A 179 7.42 7.50 1.37
C THR A 179 8.78 7.81 0.82
#